data_671bbca4b600fda05c6a1a76d2250d02
#
_entry.id   671bbca4b600fda05c6a1a76d2250d02
#
_cell.length_a   1.000
_cell.length_b   1.000
_cell.length_c   1.000
_cell.angle_alpha   90.00
_cell.angle_beta   90.00
_cell.angle_gamma   90.00
#
_symmetry.space_group_name_H-M   'P 1'
#
loop_
_entity.id
_entity.type
_entity.pdbx_description
1 polymer ?
#
loop_
_entity_poly.entity_id
_entity_poly.type
_entity_poly.pdbx_seq_one_letter_code
_entity_poly.pdbx_strand_id
1 'polypeptide(L)'
;KVIIKPILKYLNSDQYLNKLLAITQENILIKMKKNEEQILQVDNLITQISENLAKEKSATSLVYNNENNEINALFALKNGLINEIAGQKITLENIKLYIKDVSITSNIIESKGVNNKLKIILPLFFVLIYLFWYFFKLLYKKQATRINS
;
A
#
# COMPACT_ATOMS: atom_id res chain seq x y z
N LYS A 1 4.34 -4.72 -22.07
CA LYS A 1 4.23 -5.98 -21.27
C LYS A 1 5.23 -7.08 -21.69
N VAL A 2 5.66 -7.14 -22.97
CA VAL A 2 6.54 -8.21 -23.48
C VAL A 2 7.95 -8.16 -22.88
N ILE A 3 8.51 -6.97 -22.63
CA ILE A 3 9.91 -6.78 -22.19
C ILE A 3 10.07 -6.94 -20.67
N ILE A 4 9.07 -6.58 -19.88
CA ILE A 4 9.16 -6.53 -18.41
C ILE A 4 9.22 -7.94 -17.80
N LYS A 5 8.42 -8.88 -18.31
CA LYS A 5 8.41 -10.27 -17.82
C LYS A 5 9.76 -10.98 -17.90
N PRO A 6 10.51 -10.90 -19.03
CA PRO A 6 11.86 -11.46 -19.10
C PRO A 6 12.83 -10.83 -18.10
N ILE A 7 12.77 -9.50 -17.91
CA ILE A 7 13.60 -8.78 -16.93
C ILE A 7 13.30 -9.25 -15.52
N LEU A 8 12.02 -9.33 -15.12
CA LEU A 8 11.61 -9.84 -13.81
C LEU A 8 12.07 -11.29 -13.60
N LYS A 9 11.96 -12.13 -14.64
CA LYS A 9 12.44 -13.51 -14.57
C LYS A 9 13.95 -13.56 -14.37
N TYR A 10 14.71 -12.75 -15.10
CA TYR A 10 16.16 -12.65 -14.97
C TYR A 10 16.57 -12.21 -13.57
N LEU A 11 15.96 -11.12 -13.04
CA LEU A 11 16.24 -10.61 -11.71
C LEU A 11 15.88 -11.62 -10.61
N ASN A 12 14.76 -12.32 -10.73
CA ASN A 12 14.37 -13.34 -9.77
C ASN A 12 15.17 -14.66 -9.91
N SER A 13 15.96 -14.83 -10.98
CA SER A 13 16.90 -15.95 -11.13
C SER A 13 18.31 -15.63 -10.67
N ASP A 14 18.59 -14.37 -10.28
CA ASP A 14 19.88 -13.93 -9.80
C ASP A 14 20.26 -14.66 -8.50
N GLN A 15 21.45 -15.26 -8.48
CA GLN A 15 21.91 -16.08 -7.36
C GLN A 15 22.10 -15.26 -6.08
N TYR A 16 22.59 -14.03 -6.19
CA TYR A 16 22.78 -13.15 -5.03
C TYR A 16 21.44 -12.76 -4.41
N LEU A 17 20.47 -12.35 -5.23
CA LEU A 17 19.15 -11.94 -4.80
C LEU A 17 18.39 -13.13 -4.16
N ASN A 18 18.51 -14.32 -4.74
CA ASN A 18 17.91 -15.52 -4.17
C ASN A 18 18.54 -15.90 -2.81
N LYS A 19 19.86 -15.75 -2.66
CA LYS A 19 20.54 -15.95 -1.37
C LYS A 19 20.07 -14.95 -0.31
N LEU A 20 19.92 -13.68 -0.69
CA LEU A 20 19.40 -12.64 0.21
C LEU A 20 17.97 -12.93 0.64
N LEU A 21 17.13 -13.40 -0.29
CA LEU A 21 15.77 -13.81 0.00
C LEU A 21 15.75 -14.97 1.01
N ALA A 22 16.56 -16.01 0.79
CA ALA A 22 16.66 -17.15 1.69
C ALA A 22 17.10 -16.73 3.12
N ILE A 23 18.11 -15.87 3.24
CA ILE A 23 18.56 -15.33 4.53
C ILE A 23 17.42 -14.54 5.21
N THR A 24 16.68 -13.74 4.44
CA THR A 24 15.56 -12.96 4.98
C THR A 24 14.45 -13.88 5.50
N GLN A 25 14.10 -14.92 4.75
CA GLN A 25 13.11 -15.91 5.16
C GLN A 25 13.56 -16.67 6.42
N GLU A 26 14.81 -17.11 6.47
CA GLU A 26 15.40 -17.78 7.64
C GLU A 26 15.35 -16.89 8.88
N ASN A 27 15.74 -15.62 8.76
CA ASN A 27 15.68 -14.67 9.87
C ASN A 27 14.26 -14.48 10.40
N ILE A 28 13.25 -14.46 9.52
CA ILE A 28 11.85 -14.35 9.95
C ILE A 28 11.43 -15.63 10.69
N LEU A 29 11.80 -16.80 10.20
CA LEU A 29 11.49 -18.08 10.86
C LEU A 29 12.14 -18.18 12.24
N ILE A 30 13.40 -17.74 12.39
CA ILE A 30 14.09 -17.68 13.69
C ILE A 30 13.35 -16.76 14.65
N LYS A 31 12.93 -15.57 14.18
CA LYS A 31 12.16 -14.64 15.03
C LYS A 31 10.82 -15.23 15.45
N MET A 32 10.11 -15.89 14.54
CA MET A 32 8.84 -16.55 14.86
C MET A 32 9.03 -17.61 15.95
N LYS A 33 10.03 -18.47 15.80
CA LYS A 33 10.34 -19.49 16.78
C LYS A 33 10.67 -18.88 18.15
N LYS A 34 11.48 -17.82 18.19
CA LYS A 34 11.79 -17.09 19.44
C LYS A 34 10.53 -16.53 20.08
N ASN A 35 9.62 -15.95 19.30
CA ASN A 35 8.36 -15.43 19.82
C ASN A 35 7.46 -16.54 20.36
N GLU A 36 7.42 -17.71 19.71
CA GLU A 36 6.71 -18.90 20.20
C GLU A 36 7.28 -19.40 21.53
N GLU A 37 8.60 -19.45 21.66
CA GLU A 37 9.28 -19.80 22.92
C GLU A 37 8.97 -18.77 24.04
N GLN A 38 8.92 -17.47 23.70
CA GLN A 38 8.55 -16.43 24.66
C GLN A 38 7.08 -16.57 25.11
N ILE A 39 6.17 -16.91 24.21
CA ILE A 39 4.76 -17.17 24.55
C ILE A 39 4.67 -18.30 25.59
N LEU A 40 5.39 -19.39 25.39
CA LEU A 40 5.43 -20.50 26.36
C LEU A 40 5.97 -20.06 27.73
N GLN A 41 6.99 -19.18 27.77
CA GLN A 41 7.51 -18.63 29.03
C GLN A 41 6.47 -17.74 29.72
N VAL A 42 5.77 -16.89 28.96
CA VAL A 42 4.69 -16.03 29.49
C VAL A 42 3.55 -16.89 30.04
N ASP A 43 3.16 -17.95 29.33
CA ASP A 43 2.10 -18.89 29.82
C ASP A 43 2.49 -19.57 31.13
N ASN A 44 3.77 -20.01 31.25
CA ASN A 44 4.28 -20.56 32.48
C ASN A 44 4.25 -19.57 33.65
N LEU A 45 4.63 -18.30 33.40
CA LEU A 45 4.58 -17.24 34.41
C LEU A 45 3.14 -16.96 34.85
N ILE A 46 2.20 -16.85 33.93
CA ILE A 46 0.77 -16.67 34.23
C ILE A 46 0.27 -17.82 35.12
N THR A 47 0.64 -19.06 34.78
CA THR A 47 0.25 -20.23 35.56
C THR A 47 0.81 -20.18 36.97
N GLN A 48 2.11 -19.89 37.14
CA GLN A 48 2.78 -19.77 38.45
C GLN A 48 2.14 -18.70 39.33
N ILE A 49 1.89 -17.49 38.77
CA ILE A 49 1.25 -16.40 39.51
C ILE A 49 -0.17 -16.84 39.91
N SER A 50 -0.95 -17.45 38.99
CA SER A 50 -2.32 -17.90 39.28
C SER A 50 -2.38 -18.98 40.38
N GLU A 51 -1.40 -19.91 40.37
CA GLU A 51 -1.28 -20.95 41.41
C GLU A 51 -0.88 -20.37 42.77
N ASN A 52 0.01 -19.37 42.81
CA ASN A 52 0.39 -18.68 44.04
C ASN A 52 -0.80 -17.92 44.63
N LEU A 53 -1.57 -17.19 43.81
CA LEU A 53 -2.79 -16.53 44.20
C LEU A 53 -3.85 -17.50 44.80
N ALA A 54 -3.95 -18.70 44.23
CA ALA A 54 -4.87 -19.72 44.73
C ALA A 54 -4.46 -20.29 46.07
N LYS A 55 -3.14 -20.32 46.38
CA LYS A 55 -2.59 -20.81 47.67
C LYS A 55 -2.67 -19.77 48.77
N GLU A 56 -2.51 -18.48 48.42
CA GLU A 56 -2.51 -17.37 49.39
C GLU A 56 -3.90 -16.80 49.64
N LYS A 57 -4.87 -17.63 49.98
CA LYS A 57 -6.25 -17.21 50.32
C LYS A 57 -6.40 -16.23 51.53
N SER A 58 -5.29 -15.82 52.13
CA SER A 58 -5.23 -14.92 53.30
C SER A 58 -4.43 -13.65 53.07
N ALA A 59 -3.98 -13.35 51.84
CA ALA A 59 -3.19 -12.15 51.54
C ALA A 59 -4.06 -10.90 51.40
N THR A 60 -3.56 -9.80 51.97
CA THR A 60 -4.20 -8.48 52.01
C THR A 60 -4.59 -7.99 50.62
N SER A 61 -5.71 -7.31 50.49
CA SER A 61 -6.30 -6.74 49.25
C SER A 61 -5.30 -5.99 48.31
N LEU A 62 -4.21 -5.45 48.86
CA LEU A 62 -3.18 -4.73 48.12
C LEU A 62 -2.30 -5.66 47.27
N VAL A 63 -1.96 -6.85 47.76
CA VAL A 63 -1.15 -7.85 47.01
C VAL A 63 -1.97 -8.37 45.83
N TYR A 64 -3.25 -8.66 46.06
CA TYR A 64 -4.16 -9.15 45.01
C TYR A 64 -4.34 -8.18 43.84
N ASN A 65 -4.39 -6.87 44.10
CA ASN A 65 -4.48 -5.86 43.04
C ASN A 65 -3.20 -5.74 42.20
N ASN A 66 -2.04 -5.89 42.83
CA ASN A 66 -0.74 -5.80 42.11
C ASN A 66 -0.53 -6.99 41.19
N GLU A 67 -0.80 -8.21 41.67
CA GLU A 67 -0.66 -9.45 40.89
C GLU A 67 -1.65 -9.52 39.71
N ASN A 68 -2.87 -9.01 39.85
CA ASN A 68 -3.81 -8.88 38.75
C ASN A 68 -3.31 -7.93 37.67
N ASN A 69 -2.62 -6.84 38.03
CA ASN A 69 -2.00 -5.94 37.06
C ASN A 69 -0.86 -6.60 36.32
N GLU A 70 -0.04 -7.42 37.01
CA GLU A 70 1.05 -8.20 36.40
C GLU A 70 0.51 -9.25 35.42
N ILE A 71 -0.54 -9.99 35.79
CA ILE A 71 -1.21 -10.95 34.89
C ILE A 71 -1.75 -10.24 33.63
N ASN A 72 -2.39 -9.09 33.78
CA ASN A 72 -2.89 -8.31 32.65
C ASN A 72 -1.75 -7.84 31.74
N ALA A 73 -0.62 -7.43 32.31
CA ALA A 73 0.57 -7.05 31.54
C ALA A 73 1.16 -8.24 30.77
N LEU A 74 1.18 -9.44 31.37
CA LEU A 74 1.62 -10.67 30.70
C LEU A 74 0.67 -11.07 29.56
N PHE A 75 -0.65 -10.94 29.73
CA PHE A 75 -1.61 -11.16 28.64
C PHE A 75 -1.42 -10.16 27.50
N ALA A 76 -1.18 -8.89 27.81
CA ALA A 76 -0.89 -7.87 26.78
C ALA A 76 0.39 -8.21 26.00
N LEU A 77 1.45 -8.64 26.70
CA LEU A 77 2.69 -9.09 26.07
C LEU A 77 2.45 -10.32 25.15
N LYS A 78 1.74 -11.32 25.65
CA LYS A 78 1.37 -12.52 24.87
C LYS A 78 0.62 -12.15 23.59
N ASN A 79 -0.39 -11.29 23.70
CA ASN A 79 -1.15 -10.83 22.54
C ASN A 79 -0.26 -10.06 21.54
N GLY A 80 0.69 -9.26 22.02
CA GLY A 80 1.68 -8.60 21.18
C GLY A 80 2.54 -9.59 20.39
N LEU A 81 3.07 -10.63 21.03
CA LEU A 81 3.86 -11.68 20.40
C LEU A 81 3.04 -12.48 19.36
N ILE A 82 1.78 -12.81 19.66
CA ILE A 82 0.87 -13.48 18.71
C ILE A 82 0.66 -12.62 17.46
N ASN A 83 0.40 -11.32 17.64
CA ASN A 83 0.22 -10.39 16.52
C ASN A 83 1.50 -10.24 15.69
N GLU A 84 2.67 -10.24 16.33
CA GLU A 84 3.95 -10.21 15.64
C GLU A 84 4.16 -11.47 14.78
N ILE A 85 3.88 -12.66 15.33
CA ILE A 85 3.93 -13.93 14.58
C ILE A 85 2.97 -13.87 13.38
N ALA A 86 1.76 -13.37 13.56
CA ALA A 86 0.80 -13.23 12.47
C ALA A 86 1.33 -12.31 11.35
N GLY A 87 1.92 -11.16 11.71
CA GLY A 87 2.57 -10.25 10.76
C GLY A 87 3.76 -10.88 10.04
N GLN A 88 4.58 -11.65 10.76
CA GLN A 88 5.72 -12.39 10.20
C GLN A 88 5.26 -13.46 9.21
N LYS A 89 4.18 -14.21 9.50
CA LYS A 89 3.58 -15.18 8.57
C LYS A 89 3.11 -14.53 7.28
N ILE A 90 2.42 -13.39 7.38
CA ILE A 90 2.00 -12.62 6.20
C ILE A 90 3.22 -12.15 5.39
N THR A 91 4.27 -11.70 6.08
CA THR A 91 5.51 -11.27 5.43
C THR A 91 6.17 -12.42 4.68
N LEU A 92 6.30 -13.61 5.30
CA LEU A 92 6.83 -14.82 4.64
C LEU A 92 6.05 -15.17 3.38
N GLU A 93 4.73 -15.11 3.42
CA GLU A 93 3.89 -15.40 2.26
C GLU A 93 4.10 -14.36 1.14
N ASN A 94 4.34 -13.10 1.52
CA ASN A 94 4.56 -12.03 0.58
C ASN A 94 5.94 -12.02 -0.07
N ILE A 95 6.98 -12.54 0.58
CA ILE A 95 8.37 -12.55 0.08
C ILE A 95 8.77 -13.84 -0.63
N LYS A 96 7.84 -14.51 -1.34
CA LYS A 96 8.15 -15.71 -2.13
C LYS A 96 9.07 -15.40 -3.32
N LEU A 97 9.07 -14.16 -3.81
CA LEU A 97 9.93 -13.66 -4.87
C LEU A 97 10.60 -12.39 -4.39
N TYR A 98 11.88 -12.20 -4.75
CA TYR A 98 12.61 -10.98 -4.43
C TYR A 98 11.95 -9.74 -5.05
N ILE A 99 11.54 -9.85 -6.31
CA ILE A 99 10.80 -8.80 -7.01
C ILE A 99 9.43 -9.35 -7.39
N LYS A 100 8.40 -8.73 -6.82
CA LYS A 100 7.00 -9.07 -7.06
C LYS A 100 6.39 -8.09 -8.06
N ASP A 101 5.70 -8.63 -9.06
CA ASP A 101 4.87 -7.85 -9.97
C ASP A 101 3.57 -7.46 -9.27
N VAL A 102 3.56 -6.28 -8.65
CA VAL A 102 2.36 -5.78 -7.93
C VAL A 102 1.42 -5.05 -8.87
N SER A 103 1.94 -4.21 -9.76
CA SER A 103 1.20 -3.61 -10.86
C SER A 103 2.17 -3.04 -11.90
N ILE A 104 2.14 -3.58 -13.11
CA ILE A 104 2.86 -3.00 -14.25
C ILE A 104 1.88 -2.08 -14.98
N THR A 105 1.82 -0.83 -14.61
CA THR A 105 1.27 0.23 -15.45
C THR A 105 2.30 0.59 -16.52
N SER A 106 2.47 -0.29 -17.53
CA SER A 106 3.26 0.05 -18.69
C SER A 106 2.47 1.01 -19.57
N ASN A 107 3.02 2.19 -19.80
CA ASN A 107 2.46 3.22 -20.66
C ASN A 107 0.94 3.37 -20.46
N ILE A 108 0.57 4.19 -19.52
CA ILE A 108 -0.69 4.91 -19.64
C ILE A 108 -0.52 5.62 -20.99
N ILE A 109 -1.09 5.04 -22.05
CA ILE A 109 -1.47 5.85 -23.20
C ILE A 109 -2.31 6.92 -22.54
N GLU A 110 -1.72 8.11 -22.32
CA GLU A 110 -2.51 9.27 -22.01
C GLU A 110 -3.62 9.22 -23.04
N SER A 111 -4.81 8.87 -22.60
CA SER A 111 -5.98 9.02 -23.44
C SER A 111 -5.86 10.48 -23.85
N LYS A 112 -5.55 10.70 -25.14
CA LYS A 112 -5.45 12.05 -25.70
C LYS A 112 -6.80 12.67 -25.43
N GLY A 113 -6.92 13.21 -24.23
CA GLY A 113 -8.16 13.81 -23.74
C GLY A 113 -8.51 14.90 -24.70
N VAL A 114 -9.80 15.19 -24.82
CA VAL A 114 -10.39 16.26 -25.61
C VAL A 114 -9.59 17.57 -25.48
N ASN A 115 -8.88 17.77 -24.35
CA ASN A 115 -8.00 18.91 -24.08
C ASN A 115 -6.87 19.14 -25.10
N ASN A 116 -6.33 18.10 -25.74
CA ASN A 116 -5.28 18.30 -26.78
C ASN A 116 -5.90 18.74 -28.12
N LYS A 117 -7.17 18.37 -28.37
CA LYS A 117 -7.92 18.81 -29.55
C LYS A 117 -8.48 20.22 -29.34
N LEU A 118 -8.83 20.61 -28.12
CA LEU A 118 -9.29 21.94 -27.78
C LEU A 118 -8.23 23.02 -28.08
N LYS A 119 -6.94 22.75 -27.90
CA LYS A 119 -5.85 23.67 -28.23
C LYS A 119 -5.79 24.01 -29.74
N ILE A 120 -6.29 23.13 -30.59
CA ILE A 120 -6.33 23.36 -32.06
C ILE A 120 -7.71 23.88 -32.49
N ILE A 121 -8.78 23.38 -31.88
CA ILE A 121 -10.16 23.74 -32.21
C ILE A 121 -10.46 25.19 -31.80
N LEU A 122 -9.96 25.63 -30.65
CA LEU A 122 -10.20 26.99 -30.13
C LEU A 122 -9.68 28.09 -31.09
N PRO A 123 -8.43 28.09 -31.55
CA PRO A 123 -7.94 29.10 -32.50
C PRO A 123 -8.68 28.99 -33.85
N LEU A 124 -9.01 27.80 -34.33
CA LEU A 124 -9.78 27.59 -35.55
C LEU A 124 -11.18 28.21 -35.45
N PHE A 125 -11.83 28.08 -34.29
CA PHE A 125 -13.14 28.68 -34.04
C PHE A 125 -13.11 30.21 -34.08
N PHE A 126 -12.09 30.84 -33.52
CA PHE A 126 -11.91 32.30 -33.58
C PHE A 126 -11.65 32.81 -35.02
N VAL A 127 -10.89 32.05 -35.81
CA VAL A 127 -10.68 32.39 -37.23
C VAL A 127 -11.99 32.30 -38.01
N LEU A 128 -12.83 31.30 -37.76
CA LEU A 128 -14.15 31.16 -38.37
C LEU A 128 -15.06 32.33 -38.01
N ILE A 129 -15.13 32.72 -36.73
CA ILE A 129 -15.92 33.89 -36.30
C ILE A 129 -15.46 35.16 -37.00
N TYR A 130 -14.13 35.39 -37.11
CA TYR A 130 -13.57 36.54 -37.79
C TYR A 130 -13.93 36.58 -39.29
N LEU A 131 -13.87 35.43 -39.98
CA LEU A 131 -14.28 35.32 -41.40
C LEU A 131 -15.78 35.56 -41.56
N PHE A 132 -16.64 35.07 -40.66
CA PHE A 132 -18.09 35.37 -40.68
C PHE A 132 -18.34 36.83 -40.52
N TRP A 133 -17.68 37.49 -39.53
CA TRP A 133 -17.84 38.94 -39.30
C TRP A 133 -17.41 39.75 -40.53
N TYR A 134 -16.28 39.39 -41.13
CA TYR A 134 -15.77 40.06 -42.33
C TYR A 134 -16.74 39.89 -43.51
N PHE A 135 -17.26 38.68 -43.68
CA PHE A 135 -18.26 38.35 -44.73
C PHE A 135 -19.58 39.15 -44.56
N PHE A 136 -20.11 39.23 -43.35
CA PHE A 136 -21.28 40.05 -43.05
C PHE A 136 -21.04 41.52 -43.31
N LYS A 137 -19.90 42.06 -42.93
CA LYS A 137 -19.50 43.46 -43.17
C LYS A 137 -19.45 43.73 -44.68
N LEU A 138 -18.95 42.80 -45.48
CA LEU A 138 -18.86 42.92 -46.94
C LEU A 138 -20.23 42.87 -47.60
N LEU A 139 -21.14 42.00 -47.15
CA LEU A 139 -22.55 41.94 -47.62
C LEU A 139 -23.28 43.21 -47.25
N TYR A 140 -23.15 43.68 -46.03
CA TYR A 140 -23.79 44.93 -45.59
C TYR A 140 -23.33 46.16 -46.41
N LYS A 141 -22.03 46.27 -46.67
CA LYS A 141 -21.49 47.32 -47.54
C LYS A 141 -22.03 47.26 -48.95
N LYS A 142 -22.18 46.03 -49.50
CA LYS A 142 -22.73 45.81 -50.86
C LYS A 142 -24.24 46.15 -50.95
N GLN A 143 -25.00 45.91 -49.89
CA GLN A 143 -26.41 46.30 -49.85
C GLN A 143 -26.58 47.81 -49.68
N ALA A 144 -25.75 48.47 -48.80
CA ALA A 144 -25.80 49.91 -48.60
C ALA A 144 -25.50 50.70 -49.88
N THR A 145 -24.56 50.23 -50.71
CA THR A 145 -24.27 50.84 -52.03
C THR A 145 -25.40 50.66 -53.05
N ARG A 146 -26.22 49.59 -52.92
CA ARG A 146 -27.40 49.38 -53.82
C ARG A 146 -28.60 50.26 -53.46
N ILE A 147 -28.72 50.72 -52.22
CA ILE A 147 -29.86 51.52 -51.76
C ILE A 147 -29.59 53.02 -52.06
N ASN A 148 -28.36 53.44 -52.22
CA ASN A 148 -28.00 54.83 -52.51
C ASN A 148 -27.71 55.10 -54.00
N SER A 149 -28.00 54.16 -54.89
CA SER A 149 -27.96 54.31 -56.34
C SER A 149 -29.38 54.25 -56.90
#